data_a2a420d132967fb14e171318745f3316
#
_entry.id   a2a420d132967fb14e171318745f3316
#
_cell.length_a   1.000
_cell.length_b   1.000
_cell.length_c   1.000
_cell.angle_alpha   90.00
_cell.angle_beta   90.00
_cell.angle_gamma   90.00
#
_symmetry.space_group_name_H-M   'P 1'
#
loop_
_entity.id
_entity.type
_entity.pdbx_description
1 polymer ?
#
loop_
_entity_poly.entity_id
_entity_poly.type
_entity_poly.pdbx_seq_one_letter_code
_entity_poly.pdbx_strand_id
1 'polypeptide(L)'
;MKKTLSIGILFLLPQLSLAADPKPVYTWVSANEYYMIMPSAQDLKISGNGTESVKPWGLGMRAVGHETFSKTAGLQMQSIKVDSPSTGRNTFYLFEILAGMQYTSPRTPGKPLRFTASGLGEFGLSDTTLYMAPMLTAGLLYTTDESAPTPTGFTFDIYYRLADIDLDSVGGGRAGTLKSAIGFKIGYIFEGFWTTKQNSK
;
A
#
# COMPACT_ATOMS: atom_id res chain seq x y z
N MET A 1 20.13 -13.75 25.50
CA MET A 1 21.00 -12.97 24.60
C MET A 1 20.11 -12.23 23.62
N LYS A 2 19.90 -10.93 23.86
CA LYS A 2 19.09 -10.08 22.97
C LYS A 2 19.96 -9.68 21.76
N LYS A 3 19.61 -10.14 20.57
CA LYS A 3 20.23 -9.68 19.32
C LYS A 3 19.54 -8.38 18.91
N THR A 4 20.23 -7.27 19.11
CA THR A 4 19.81 -5.97 18.60
C THR A 4 20.05 -5.95 17.10
N LEU A 5 18.99 -5.99 16.32
CA LEU A 5 19.05 -5.85 14.86
C LEU A 5 19.09 -4.34 14.55
N SER A 6 20.28 -3.83 14.22
CA SER A 6 20.43 -2.44 13.74
C SER A 6 19.93 -2.38 12.29
N ILE A 7 18.74 -1.84 12.10
CA ILE A 7 18.21 -1.54 10.77
C ILE A 7 18.80 -0.21 10.32
N GLY A 8 19.80 -0.28 9.45
CA GLY A 8 20.30 0.88 8.73
C GLY A 8 19.27 1.33 7.70
N ILE A 9 18.53 2.40 7.98
CA ILE A 9 17.68 3.05 7.00
C ILE A 9 18.58 3.80 6.03
N LEU A 10 18.82 3.20 4.87
CA LEU A 10 19.55 3.85 3.79
C LEU A 10 18.61 4.84 3.10
N PHE A 11 18.59 6.09 3.57
CA PHE A 11 18.01 7.20 2.82
C PHE A 11 18.89 7.47 1.62
N LEU A 12 18.50 7.01 0.44
CA LEU A 12 19.03 7.49 -0.83
C LEU A 12 18.55 8.92 -1.05
N LEU A 13 19.29 9.87 -0.49
CA LEU A 13 19.19 11.29 -0.90
C LEU A 13 19.58 11.39 -2.37
N PRO A 14 18.78 12.03 -3.22
CA PRO A 14 19.20 12.31 -4.57
C PRO A 14 20.45 13.21 -4.51
N GLN A 15 21.54 12.77 -5.11
CA GLN A 15 22.74 13.60 -5.25
C GLN A 15 22.38 14.83 -6.07
N LEU A 16 22.39 15.98 -5.44
CA LEU A 16 22.35 17.28 -6.10
C LEU A 16 23.72 17.49 -6.81
N SER A 17 23.79 17.14 -8.08
CA SER A 17 24.93 17.57 -8.89
C SER A 17 24.75 19.06 -9.24
N LEU A 18 25.60 19.90 -8.69
CA LEU A 18 25.79 21.30 -9.09
C LEU A 18 26.55 21.33 -10.44
N ALA A 19 25.83 21.23 -11.53
CA ALA A 19 26.33 21.59 -12.84
C ALA A 19 25.48 22.74 -13.40
N ALA A 20 26.11 23.88 -13.60
CA ALA A 20 25.49 25.02 -14.26
C ALA A 20 25.37 24.70 -15.75
N ASP A 21 24.16 24.46 -16.24
CA ASP A 21 23.62 24.75 -17.57
C ASP A 21 22.38 23.90 -17.88
N PRO A 22 21.56 24.29 -18.87
CA PRO A 22 20.15 24.62 -18.64
C PRO A 22 19.43 23.51 -17.86
N LYS A 23 18.89 23.94 -16.72
CA LYS A 23 18.23 23.04 -15.74
C LYS A 23 17.19 22.17 -16.43
N PRO A 24 17.30 20.82 -16.30
CA PRO A 24 16.32 19.92 -16.87
C PRO A 24 14.94 20.26 -16.32
N VAL A 25 13.95 20.19 -17.19
CA VAL A 25 12.54 20.33 -16.83
C VAL A 25 12.15 19.10 -16.04
N TYR A 26 12.04 19.21 -14.73
CA TYR A 26 11.46 18.13 -13.93
C TYR A 26 9.94 18.24 -13.97
N THR A 27 9.32 17.34 -14.68
CA THR A 27 7.88 17.16 -14.59
C THR A 27 7.60 16.13 -13.49
N TRP A 28 7.13 16.59 -12.35
CA TRP A 28 6.56 15.70 -11.35
C TRP A 28 5.12 15.47 -11.73
N VAL A 29 4.81 14.24 -12.11
CA VAL A 29 3.45 13.82 -12.41
C VAL A 29 3.14 12.66 -11.49
N SER A 30 2.30 12.89 -10.51
CA SER A 30 1.76 11.83 -9.66
C SER A 30 0.25 11.91 -9.65
N ALA A 31 -0.40 10.79 -9.79
CA ALA A 31 -1.82 10.63 -9.52
C ALA A 31 -2.02 10.12 -8.10
N ASN A 32 -3.19 10.36 -7.54
CA ASN A 32 -3.57 9.84 -6.25
C ASN A 32 -4.65 8.78 -6.44
N GLU A 33 -4.36 7.58 -5.98
CA GLU A 33 -5.34 6.52 -5.88
C GLU A 33 -5.96 6.51 -4.50
N TYR A 34 -7.28 6.45 -4.45
CA TYR A 34 -8.04 6.15 -3.24
C TYR A 34 -8.68 4.80 -3.42
N TYR A 35 -8.54 3.92 -2.44
CA TYR A 35 -9.03 2.55 -2.55
C TYR A 35 -9.68 2.06 -1.26
N MET A 36 -10.54 1.08 -1.43
CA MET A 36 -11.13 0.29 -0.36
C MET A 36 -10.48 -1.09 -0.34
N ILE A 37 -10.12 -1.56 0.85
CA ILE A 37 -9.73 -2.94 1.10
C ILE A 37 -11.02 -3.72 1.34
N MET A 38 -11.28 -4.67 0.47
CA MET A 38 -12.50 -5.47 0.51
C MET A 38 -12.39 -6.55 1.59
N PRO A 39 -13.48 -6.82 2.33
CA PRO A 39 -13.48 -7.88 3.33
C PRO A 39 -13.12 -9.23 2.69
N SER A 40 -12.06 -9.83 3.18
CA SER A 40 -11.61 -11.17 2.80
C SER A 40 -11.28 -11.96 4.06
N ALA A 41 -11.52 -13.27 4.05
CA ALA A 41 -11.24 -14.10 5.21
C ALA A 41 -9.73 -14.19 5.44
N GLN A 42 -9.31 -13.92 6.67
CA GLN A 42 -7.93 -14.06 7.15
C GLN A 42 -7.94 -14.79 8.49
N ASP A 43 -6.90 -15.57 8.73
CA ASP A 43 -6.76 -16.28 9.98
C ASP A 43 -6.05 -15.40 11.02
N LEU A 44 -6.67 -15.27 12.18
CA LEU A 44 -6.12 -14.64 13.37
C LEU A 44 -5.90 -15.71 14.44
N LYS A 45 -4.64 -16.04 14.72
CA LYS A 45 -4.27 -16.93 15.80
C LYS A 45 -4.22 -16.13 17.10
N ILE A 46 -5.04 -16.50 18.09
CA ILE A 46 -5.11 -15.83 19.39
C ILE A 46 -4.41 -16.69 20.44
N SER A 47 -3.52 -16.09 21.22
CA SER A 47 -2.77 -16.78 22.25
C SER A 47 -3.71 -17.39 23.29
N GLY A 48 -3.60 -18.73 23.45
CA GLY A 48 -4.41 -19.49 24.38
C GLY A 48 -5.86 -19.78 23.93
N ASN A 49 -6.23 -19.44 22.68
CA ASN A 49 -7.61 -19.61 22.18
C ASN A 49 -7.76 -20.26 20.80
N GLY A 50 -6.66 -20.53 20.10
CA GLY A 50 -6.73 -21.10 18.76
C GLY A 50 -6.77 -20.07 17.64
N THR A 51 -7.37 -20.45 16.51
CA THR A 51 -7.42 -19.62 15.29
C THR A 51 -8.86 -19.22 14.98
N GLU A 52 -9.07 -17.97 14.67
CA GLU A 52 -10.35 -17.40 14.26
C GLU A 52 -10.25 -16.82 12.85
N SER A 53 -11.35 -16.91 12.09
CA SER A 53 -11.44 -16.26 10.79
C SER A 53 -11.99 -14.85 10.96
N VAL A 54 -11.19 -13.86 10.63
CA VAL A 54 -11.56 -12.44 10.65
C VAL A 54 -11.71 -11.91 9.24
N LYS A 55 -12.42 -10.80 9.07
CA LYS A 55 -12.63 -10.14 7.76
C LYS A 55 -12.22 -8.68 7.85
N PRO A 56 -10.92 -8.39 7.71
CA PRO A 56 -10.46 -7.02 7.64
C PRO A 56 -11.13 -6.26 6.50
N TRP A 57 -11.44 -5.00 6.74
CA TRP A 57 -11.82 -4.05 5.72
C TRP A 57 -11.11 -2.73 5.98
N GLY A 58 -10.93 -1.92 4.98
CA GLY A 58 -10.19 -0.69 5.20
C GLY A 58 -10.26 0.29 4.03
N LEU A 59 -9.62 1.42 4.25
CA LEU A 59 -9.46 2.48 3.27
C LEU A 59 -7.99 2.84 3.15
N GLY A 60 -7.59 3.26 1.98
CA GLY A 60 -6.23 3.72 1.75
C GLY A 60 -6.13 4.73 0.63
N MET A 61 -4.97 5.34 0.59
CA MET A 61 -4.56 6.23 -0.49
C MET A 61 -3.09 5.98 -0.81
N ARG A 62 -2.74 6.09 -2.09
CA ARG A 62 -1.33 6.02 -2.51
C ARG A 62 -1.06 6.96 -3.68
N ALA A 63 0.15 7.48 -3.75
CA ALA A 63 0.66 8.17 -4.92
C ALA A 63 1.07 7.14 -5.98
N VAL A 64 0.63 7.34 -7.21
CA VAL A 64 0.91 6.47 -8.36
C VAL A 64 1.62 7.29 -9.42
N GLY A 65 2.79 6.84 -9.86
CA GLY A 65 3.51 7.49 -10.95
C GLY A 65 2.90 7.19 -12.33
N HIS A 66 3.29 7.99 -13.32
CA HIS A 66 2.84 7.85 -14.71
C HIS A 66 3.74 6.95 -15.55
N GLU A 67 4.94 6.64 -15.08
CA GLU A 67 5.91 5.81 -15.77
C GLU A 67 5.56 4.32 -15.70
N THR A 68 6.12 3.54 -16.62
CA THR A 68 5.99 2.08 -16.62
C THR A 68 6.48 1.48 -15.30
N PHE A 69 7.59 2.00 -14.75
CA PHE A 69 8.07 1.70 -13.41
C PHE A 69 8.13 2.98 -12.61
N SER A 70 7.43 3.02 -11.50
CA SER A 70 7.36 4.21 -10.64
C SER A 70 7.50 3.84 -9.17
N LYS A 71 8.01 4.79 -8.39
CA LYS A 71 7.92 4.72 -6.94
C LYS A 71 6.48 4.97 -6.53
N THR A 72 6.03 4.26 -5.51
CA THR A 72 4.72 4.45 -4.91
C THR A 72 4.85 4.51 -3.40
N ALA A 73 4.06 5.36 -2.78
CA ALA A 73 3.95 5.47 -1.34
C ALA A 73 2.52 5.81 -0.97
N GLY A 74 2.08 5.36 0.19
CA GLY A 74 0.70 5.56 0.59
C GLY A 74 0.47 5.31 2.07
N LEU A 75 -0.79 5.48 2.44
CA LEU A 75 -1.30 5.23 3.78
C LEU A 75 -2.53 4.35 3.65
N GLN A 76 -2.71 3.42 4.57
CA GLN A 76 -3.96 2.69 4.69
C GLN A 76 -4.31 2.44 6.16
N MET A 77 -5.59 2.25 6.40
CA MET A 77 -6.14 1.85 7.67
C MET A 77 -7.01 0.62 7.45
N GLN A 78 -6.81 -0.40 8.27
CA GLN A 78 -7.66 -1.58 8.30
C GLN A 78 -8.37 -1.69 9.65
N SER A 79 -9.62 -2.07 9.62
CA SER A 79 -10.43 -2.39 10.79
C SER A 79 -10.66 -3.89 10.83
N ILE A 80 -10.33 -4.51 11.94
CA ILE A 80 -10.44 -5.95 12.15
C ILE A 80 -11.35 -6.19 13.34
N LYS A 81 -12.48 -6.85 13.07
CA LYS A 81 -13.42 -7.23 14.10
C LYS A 81 -13.20 -8.67 14.52
N VAL A 82 -13.04 -8.86 15.82
CA VAL A 82 -12.94 -10.17 16.49
C VAL A 82 -14.22 -10.38 17.26
N ASP A 83 -14.82 -11.56 17.15
CA ASP A 83 -16.06 -11.92 17.84
C ASP A 83 -15.90 -13.33 18.42
N SER A 84 -15.06 -13.43 19.44
CA SER A 84 -14.70 -14.69 20.08
C SER A 84 -15.25 -14.79 21.50
N PRO A 85 -15.68 -15.97 21.93
CA PRO A 85 -16.09 -16.20 23.31
C PRO A 85 -15.01 -15.86 24.34
N SER A 86 -13.74 -15.96 23.97
CA SER A 86 -12.61 -15.74 24.88
C SER A 86 -12.12 -14.30 24.93
N THR A 87 -12.27 -13.55 23.84
CA THR A 87 -11.86 -12.14 23.76
C THR A 87 -13.05 -11.19 23.85
N GLY A 88 -14.29 -11.73 23.78
CA GLY A 88 -15.48 -10.93 23.60
C GLY A 88 -15.52 -10.28 22.21
N ARG A 89 -16.47 -9.38 22.02
CA ARG A 89 -16.54 -8.57 20.81
C ARG A 89 -15.53 -7.42 20.91
N ASN A 90 -14.54 -7.40 20.02
CA ASN A 90 -13.53 -6.36 19.95
C ASN A 90 -13.29 -5.90 18.51
N THR A 91 -12.81 -4.68 18.35
CA THR A 91 -12.36 -4.14 17.07
C THR A 91 -11.02 -3.48 17.30
N PHE A 92 -10.02 -3.85 16.53
CA PHE A 92 -8.73 -3.18 16.52
C PHE A 92 -8.41 -2.65 15.12
N TYR A 93 -7.46 -1.73 15.06
CA TYR A 93 -7.12 -1.03 13.83
C TYR A 93 -5.64 -1.23 13.52
N LEU A 94 -5.34 -1.39 12.24
CA LEU A 94 -3.98 -1.34 11.70
C LEU A 94 -3.84 -0.05 10.92
N PHE A 95 -2.85 0.77 11.28
CA PHE A 95 -2.46 1.97 10.55
C PHE A 95 -1.14 1.68 9.83
N GLU A 96 -1.12 1.81 8.52
CA GLU A 96 -0.02 1.32 7.70
C GLU A 96 0.47 2.41 6.75
N ILE A 97 1.78 2.55 6.67
CA ILE A 97 2.48 3.31 5.64
C ILE A 97 2.97 2.30 4.61
N LEU A 98 2.69 2.55 3.36
CA LEU A 98 3.12 1.75 2.23
C LEU A 98 4.23 2.45 1.48
N ALA A 99 5.27 1.74 1.10
CA ALA A 99 6.31 2.28 0.23
C ALA A 99 6.88 1.17 -0.66
N GLY A 100 7.15 1.48 -1.93
CA GLY A 100 7.72 0.50 -2.84
C GLY A 100 7.74 0.95 -4.29
N MET A 101 7.66 -0.04 -5.17
CA MET A 101 7.70 0.14 -6.63
C MET A 101 6.45 -0.46 -7.26
N GLN A 102 5.97 0.22 -8.29
CA GLN A 102 4.85 -0.22 -9.10
C GLN A 102 5.25 -0.30 -10.56
N TYR A 103 4.85 -1.37 -11.21
CA TYR A 103 4.82 -1.51 -12.64
C TYR A 103 3.41 -1.23 -13.15
N THR A 104 3.29 -0.46 -14.22
CA THR A 104 2.04 -0.28 -14.95
C THR A 104 2.32 -0.53 -16.41
N SER A 105 1.61 -1.46 -17.04
CA SER A 105 1.84 -1.78 -18.46
C SER A 105 1.71 -0.54 -19.34
N PRO A 106 2.50 -0.43 -20.42
CA PRO A 106 2.43 0.70 -21.33
C PRO A 106 1.02 0.96 -21.84
N ARG A 107 0.71 2.23 -22.10
CA ARG A 107 -0.54 2.64 -22.71
C ARG A 107 -0.58 2.16 -24.17
N THR A 108 -1.66 1.53 -24.57
CA THR A 108 -1.93 1.19 -25.97
C THR A 108 -3.16 1.99 -26.42
N PRO A 109 -3.06 2.83 -27.47
CA PRO A 109 -4.21 3.61 -27.95
C PRO A 109 -5.43 2.73 -28.21
N GLY A 110 -6.60 3.18 -27.78
CA GLY A 110 -7.86 2.45 -27.90
C GLY A 110 -8.01 1.23 -27.01
N LYS A 111 -7.07 1.00 -26.07
CA LYS A 111 -7.15 -0.07 -25.07
C LYS A 111 -7.17 0.51 -23.67
N PRO A 112 -8.34 0.68 -23.05
CA PRO A 112 -8.44 1.30 -21.74
C PRO A 112 -7.90 0.43 -20.59
N LEU A 113 -7.77 -0.88 -20.81
CA LEU A 113 -7.35 -1.81 -19.77
C LEU A 113 -5.82 -1.93 -19.74
N ARG A 114 -5.26 -1.75 -18.56
CA ARG A 114 -3.82 -1.88 -18.28
C ARG A 114 -3.60 -2.85 -17.12
N PHE A 115 -2.48 -3.56 -17.15
CA PHE A 115 -2.05 -4.41 -16.05
C PHE A 115 -1.18 -3.62 -15.08
N THR A 116 -1.33 -3.89 -13.78
CA THR A 116 -0.52 -3.32 -12.69
C THR A 116 0.10 -4.42 -11.85
N ALA A 117 1.29 -4.19 -11.33
CA ALA A 117 1.91 -5.04 -10.33
C ALA A 117 2.77 -4.19 -9.40
N SER A 118 2.81 -4.50 -8.11
CA SER A 118 3.69 -3.77 -7.19
C SER A 118 4.31 -4.66 -6.12
N GLY A 119 5.51 -4.28 -5.68
CA GLY A 119 6.14 -4.78 -4.48
C GLY A 119 6.23 -3.65 -3.46
N LEU A 120 5.62 -3.84 -2.29
CA LEU A 120 5.47 -2.83 -1.26
C LEU A 120 6.01 -3.35 0.08
N GLY A 121 6.58 -2.47 0.89
CA GLY A 121 6.72 -2.67 2.32
C GLY A 121 5.54 -2.03 3.04
N GLU A 122 4.89 -2.77 3.91
CA GLU A 122 3.93 -2.26 4.88
C GLU A 122 4.66 -2.00 6.18
N PHE A 123 4.60 -0.76 6.68
CA PHE A 123 5.10 -0.38 8.01
C PHE A 123 3.87 0.04 8.81
N GLY A 124 3.51 -0.75 9.79
CA GLY A 124 2.24 -0.59 10.46
C GLY A 124 2.35 -0.43 11.97
N LEU A 125 1.31 0.15 12.52
CA LEU A 125 1.07 0.28 13.95
C LEU A 125 -0.31 -0.28 14.28
N SER A 126 -0.37 -1.14 15.29
CA SER A 126 -1.60 -1.56 15.94
C SER A 126 -1.47 -1.35 17.44
N ASP A 127 -2.28 -0.46 18.00
CA ASP A 127 -2.15 -0.01 19.40
C ASP A 127 -0.69 0.34 19.74
N THR A 128 0.04 -0.59 20.36
CA THR A 128 1.46 -0.42 20.77
C THR A 128 2.44 -1.23 19.93
N THR A 129 1.93 -2.07 19.01
CA THR A 129 2.76 -2.97 18.22
C THR A 129 3.17 -2.33 16.91
N LEU A 130 4.49 -2.18 16.70
CA LEU A 130 5.06 -1.83 15.40
C LEU A 130 5.40 -3.10 14.63
N TYR A 131 5.03 -3.15 13.36
CA TYR A 131 5.34 -4.27 12.49
C TYR A 131 5.78 -3.83 11.09
N MET A 132 6.40 -4.74 10.38
CA MET A 132 6.76 -4.59 8.98
C MET A 132 6.43 -5.88 8.25
N ALA A 133 5.71 -5.77 7.14
CA ALA A 133 5.39 -6.90 6.28
C ALA A 133 5.59 -6.54 4.80
N PRO A 134 6.23 -7.39 4.02
CA PRO A 134 6.26 -7.21 2.57
C PRO A 134 4.92 -7.64 1.98
N MET A 135 4.49 -6.89 0.95
CA MET A 135 3.25 -7.13 0.23
C MET A 135 3.51 -7.08 -1.29
N LEU A 136 2.93 -8.02 -2.00
CA LEU A 136 2.85 -8.01 -3.46
C LEU A 136 1.43 -7.68 -3.90
N THR A 137 1.29 -6.92 -4.98
CA THR A 137 0.00 -6.71 -5.62
C THR A 137 0.06 -7.03 -7.10
N ALA A 138 -1.04 -7.47 -7.65
CA ALA A 138 -1.25 -7.61 -9.09
C ALA A 138 -2.69 -7.19 -9.40
N GLY A 139 -2.89 -6.44 -10.48
CA GLY A 139 -4.22 -5.92 -10.74
C GLY A 139 -4.42 -5.36 -12.13
N LEU A 140 -5.56 -4.72 -12.28
CA LEU A 140 -6.04 -4.11 -13.50
C LEU A 140 -6.37 -2.64 -13.23
N LEU A 141 -6.01 -1.79 -14.18
CA LEU A 141 -6.42 -0.40 -14.25
C LEU A 141 -7.27 -0.21 -15.51
N TYR A 142 -8.52 0.17 -15.33
CA TYR A 142 -9.40 0.60 -16.42
C TYR A 142 -9.33 2.11 -16.52
N THR A 143 -8.62 2.62 -17.52
CA THR A 143 -8.43 4.05 -17.77
C THR A 143 -9.72 4.68 -18.31
N THR A 144 -10.20 5.72 -17.63
CA THR A 144 -11.43 6.44 -18.03
C THR A 144 -11.14 7.63 -18.94
N ASP A 145 -9.93 8.18 -18.88
CA ASP A 145 -9.48 9.27 -19.73
C ASP A 145 -8.11 8.94 -20.34
N GLU A 146 -8.11 8.62 -21.63
CA GLU A 146 -6.89 8.32 -22.37
C GLU A 146 -6.08 9.58 -22.72
N SER A 147 -6.67 10.76 -22.63
CA SER A 147 -5.99 12.02 -22.94
C SER A 147 -5.22 12.57 -21.73
N ALA A 148 -5.55 12.15 -20.54
CA ALA A 148 -4.89 12.60 -19.32
C ALA A 148 -3.42 12.13 -19.30
N PRO A 149 -2.48 12.99 -18.92
CA PRO A 149 -1.06 12.61 -18.80
C PRO A 149 -0.81 11.58 -17.71
N THR A 150 -1.64 11.60 -16.66
CA THR A 150 -1.66 10.60 -15.59
C THR A 150 -2.74 9.56 -15.85
N PRO A 151 -2.52 8.30 -15.44
CA PRO A 151 -3.60 7.31 -15.51
C PRO A 151 -4.72 7.74 -14.55
N THR A 152 -5.92 7.95 -15.11
CA THR A 152 -7.15 8.17 -14.33
C THR A 152 -8.07 7.00 -14.60
N GLY A 153 -8.68 6.45 -13.55
CA GLY A 153 -9.59 5.33 -13.76
C GLY A 153 -9.72 4.41 -12.56
N PHE A 154 -10.47 3.35 -12.79
CA PHE A 154 -10.76 2.35 -11.77
C PHE A 154 -9.64 1.32 -11.65
N THR A 155 -9.28 0.96 -10.42
CA THR A 155 -8.32 -0.09 -10.11
C THR A 155 -9.01 -1.27 -9.44
N PHE A 156 -8.50 -2.46 -9.75
CA PHE A 156 -8.83 -3.68 -9.04
C PHE A 156 -7.55 -4.45 -8.82
N ASP A 157 -7.12 -4.57 -7.56
CA ASP A 157 -5.90 -5.24 -7.19
C ASP A 157 -6.19 -6.46 -6.30
N ILE A 158 -5.46 -7.54 -6.55
CA ILE A 158 -5.27 -8.63 -5.60
C ILE A 158 -3.96 -8.35 -4.89
N TYR A 159 -3.93 -8.42 -3.57
CA TYR A 159 -2.70 -8.32 -2.80
C TYR A 159 -2.43 -9.59 -2.00
N TYR A 160 -1.17 -9.86 -1.77
CA TYR A 160 -0.69 -10.92 -0.91
C TYR A 160 0.33 -10.36 0.09
N ARG A 161 0.00 -10.43 1.38
CA ARG A 161 0.94 -10.14 2.46
C ARG A 161 1.81 -11.36 2.67
N LEU A 162 3.13 -11.19 2.54
CA LEU A 162 4.11 -12.29 2.57
C LEU A 162 4.50 -12.71 3.99
N ALA A 163 4.20 -11.91 5.01
CA ALA A 163 4.54 -12.20 6.39
C ALA A 163 3.33 -12.12 7.31
N ASP A 164 3.39 -12.88 8.38
CA ASP A 164 2.45 -12.77 9.49
C ASP A 164 2.72 -11.47 10.27
N ILE A 165 1.69 -10.93 10.91
CA ILE A 165 1.78 -9.75 11.79
C ILE A 165 1.51 -10.20 13.22
N ASP A 166 2.51 -10.08 14.08
CA ASP A 166 2.36 -10.31 15.51
C ASP A 166 1.81 -9.04 16.17
N LEU A 167 0.77 -9.22 16.98
CA LEU A 167 0.02 -8.17 17.67
C LEU A 167 0.06 -8.42 19.17
N ASP A 168 0.43 -7.41 19.94
CA ASP A 168 0.48 -7.50 21.40
C ASP A 168 -0.92 -7.61 22.02
N SER A 169 -1.94 -7.06 21.36
CA SER A 169 -3.32 -7.15 21.79
C SER A 169 -4.30 -7.25 20.63
N VAL A 170 -5.17 -8.24 20.69
CA VAL A 170 -6.30 -8.43 19.75
C VAL A 170 -7.64 -8.41 20.48
N GLY A 171 -7.63 -8.04 21.77
CA GLY A 171 -8.77 -7.97 22.65
C GLY A 171 -8.59 -8.83 23.90
N GLY A 172 -9.22 -8.41 25.01
CA GLY A 172 -9.12 -9.08 26.30
C GLY A 172 -7.70 -9.22 26.86
N GLY A 173 -6.76 -8.34 26.42
CA GLY A 173 -5.34 -8.39 26.82
C GLY A 173 -4.56 -9.57 26.23
N ARG A 174 -5.07 -10.21 25.18
CA ARG A 174 -4.43 -11.37 24.54
C ARG A 174 -3.65 -10.95 23.30
N ALA A 175 -2.44 -11.47 23.19
CA ALA A 175 -1.66 -11.36 21.97
C ALA A 175 -2.25 -12.22 20.84
N GLY A 176 -1.98 -11.83 19.60
CA GLY A 176 -2.41 -12.58 18.44
C GLY A 176 -1.43 -12.46 17.27
N THR A 177 -1.60 -13.33 16.29
CA THR A 177 -0.84 -13.31 15.04
C THR A 177 -1.84 -13.31 13.88
N LEU A 178 -1.90 -12.20 13.14
CA LEU A 178 -2.65 -12.13 11.89
C LEU A 178 -1.82 -12.81 10.80
N LYS A 179 -2.36 -13.89 10.24
CA LYS A 179 -1.65 -14.70 9.27
C LYS A 179 -1.52 -13.99 7.93
N SER A 180 -0.48 -14.35 7.19
CA SER A 180 -0.33 -13.96 5.79
C SER A 180 -1.58 -14.33 5.00
N ALA A 181 -2.05 -13.44 4.14
CA ALA A 181 -3.33 -13.64 3.47
C ALA A 181 -3.38 -12.94 2.11
N ILE A 182 -4.29 -13.44 1.28
CA ILE A 182 -4.71 -12.80 0.04
C ILE A 182 -5.92 -11.92 0.32
N GLY A 183 -5.91 -10.71 -0.25
CA GLY A 183 -7.04 -9.80 -0.20
C GLY A 183 -7.23 -9.05 -1.50
N PHE A 184 -8.25 -8.20 -1.51
CA PHE A 184 -8.66 -7.45 -2.69
C PHE A 184 -8.76 -5.97 -2.36
N LYS A 185 -8.42 -5.12 -3.35
CA LYS A 185 -8.60 -3.67 -3.29
C LYS A 185 -9.35 -3.21 -4.52
N ILE A 186 -10.26 -2.28 -4.33
CA ILE A 186 -10.95 -1.57 -5.41
C ILE A 186 -10.72 -0.09 -5.19
N GLY A 187 -10.28 0.61 -6.22
CA GLY A 187 -9.92 2.00 -6.10
C GLY A 187 -10.25 2.82 -7.34
N TYR A 188 -9.95 4.10 -7.22
CA TYR A 188 -10.00 5.03 -8.31
C TYR A 188 -8.79 5.96 -8.25
N ILE A 189 -8.11 6.10 -9.39
CA ILE A 189 -7.00 7.03 -9.57
C ILE A 189 -7.55 8.33 -10.10
N PHE A 190 -7.34 9.41 -9.34
CA PHE A 190 -7.67 10.76 -9.74
C PHE A 190 -6.47 11.43 -10.39
N GLU A 191 -6.75 12.38 -11.27
CA GLU A 191 -5.71 13.23 -11.84
C GLU A 191 -4.94 13.93 -10.72
N GLY A 192 -3.63 13.80 -10.76
CA GLY A 192 -2.74 14.36 -9.76
C GLY A 192 -2.26 15.76 -10.10
N PHE A 193 -1.53 16.36 -9.17
CA PHE A 193 -0.89 17.64 -9.35
C PHE A 193 0.35 17.50 -10.25
N TRP A 194 0.49 18.39 -11.20
CA TRP A 194 1.69 18.49 -12.03
C TRP A 194 2.32 19.88 -11.92
N THR A 195 3.63 19.88 -11.91
CA THR A 195 4.40 21.10 -12.13
C THR A 195 5.16 20.96 -13.44
N THR A 196 4.76 21.69 -14.48
CA THR A 196 5.60 21.94 -15.63
C THR A 196 6.48 23.15 -15.32
N LYS A 197 7.80 22.98 -15.25
CA LYS A 197 8.70 24.11 -15.41
C LYS A 197 8.79 24.42 -16.91
N GLN A 198 8.19 25.52 -17.35
CA GLN A 198 8.51 26.07 -18.65
C GLN A 198 9.98 26.46 -18.68
N ASN A 199 10.69 26.02 -19.73
CA ASN A 199 12.00 26.58 -20.04
C ASN A 199 11.82 28.05 -20.36
N SER A 200 12.26 28.94 -19.49
CA SER A 200 12.53 30.32 -19.90
C SER A 200 13.67 30.29 -20.90
N LYS A 201 13.36 30.60 -22.17
CA LYS A 201 14.33 30.91 -23.20
C LYS A 201 15.12 32.15 -22.82
#